data_1539be99eec28d8aeb72a24ceac34633
#
_entry.id   1539be99eec28d8aeb72a24ceac34633
#
_cell.length_a   1.000
_cell.length_b   1.000
_cell.length_c   1.000
_cell.angle_alpha   90.00
_cell.angle_beta   90.00
_cell.angle_gamma   90.00
#
_symmetry.space_group_name_H-M   'P 1'
#
loop_
_entity.id
_entity.type
_entity.pdbx_description
1 polymer ?
#
loop_
_entity_poly.entity_id
_entity_poly.type
_entity_poly.pdbx_seq_one_letter_code
_entity_poly.pdbx_strand_id
1 'polypeptide(L)'
;MYSWEQRKLSDISTKVTTKNVDVHYTETLTNSAEQGIISQVDFFDKEISNKDNINGYYIVDNNDFIYNPRISTLAPVGPINRNKLNRTGIMSPLYTVFRSSNVDLGFLEWYFQSSHWHRYMKLNGDSGVRADRIAIKDSTFFEMPIKIPVNIKEQVLIGEILEKFNQYITLHQRKLDHLKLQKKALLQQMFV
;
A
#
# COMPACT_ATOMS: atom_id res chain seq x y z
N MET A 1 -17.67 25.55 -7.74
CA MET A 1 -16.47 25.70 -6.91
C MET A 1 -16.14 24.33 -6.36
N TYR A 2 -14.97 23.81 -6.68
CA TYR A 2 -14.52 22.52 -6.14
C TYR A 2 -14.15 22.73 -4.68
N SER A 3 -14.87 22.10 -3.76
CA SER A 3 -14.62 22.21 -2.33
C SER A 3 -13.96 20.93 -1.81
N TRP A 4 -12.92 21.11 -1.02
CA TRP A 4 -12.24 20.04 -0.31
C TRP A 4 -12.58 20.14 1.18
N GLU A 5 -12.72 19.00 1.81
CA GLU A 5 -12.93 18.91 3.25
C GLU A 5 -11.86 18.05 3.90
N GLN A 6 -11.73 18.18 5.19
CA GLN A 6 -10.88 17.32 6.00
C GLN A 6 -11.77 16.38 6.80
N ARG A 7 -11.54 15.07 6.63
CA ARG A 7 -12.18 14.01 7.41
C ARG A 7 -11.13 13.25 8.20
N LYS A 8 -11.52 12.57 9.27
CA LYS A 8 -10.67 11.60 9.92
C LYS A 8 -10.65 10.31 9.08
N LEU A 9 -9.57 9.54 9.17
CA LEU A 9 -9.52 8.23 8.53
C LEU A 9 -10.66 7.34 9.04
N SER A 10 -11.04 7.44 10.31
CA SER A 10 -12.19 6.75 10.91
C SER A 10 -13.55 7.06 10.28
N ASP A 11 -13.69 8.24 9.63
CA ASP A 11 -14.95 8.62 8.99
C ASP A 11 -15.17 7.88 7.66
N ILE A 12 -14.09 7.38 7.07
CA ILE A 12 -14.08 6.74 5.75
C ILE A 12 -13.48 5.34 5.75
N SER A 13 -13.07 4.83 6.90
CA SER A 13 -12.42 3.51 7.01
C SER A 13 -12.68 2.86 8.36
N THR A 14 -12.73 1.54 8.35
CA THR A 14 -12.84 0.71 9.55
C THR A 14 -11.69 -0.28 9.61
N LYS A 15 -11.17 -0.56 10.81
CA LYS A 15 -10.14 -1.58 11.00
C LYS A 15 -10.69 -2.96 10.69
N VAL A 16 -9.95 -3.75 9.93
CA VAL A 16 -10.24 -5.17 9.73
C VAL A 16 -9.67 -5.94 10.92
N THR A 17 -10.55 -6.67 11.62
CA THR A 17 -10.19 -7.47 12.80
C THR A 17 -10.48 -8.96 12.61
N THR A 18 -11.07 -9.34 11.48
CA THR A 18 -11.41 -10.73 11.15
C THR A 18 -10.13 -11.55 11.02
N LYS A 19 -10.03 -12.60 11.83
CA LYS A 19 -8.88 -13.51 11.86
C LYS A 19 -9.17 -14.78 11.10
N ASN A 20 -8.13 -15.41 10.59
CA ASN A 20 -8.15 -16.68 9.86
C ASN A 20 -8.25 -17.89 10.81
N VAL A 21 -9.19 -17.86 11.75
CA VAL A 21 -9.29 -18.85 12.85
C VAL A 21 -9.35 -20.29 12.32
N ASP A 22 -10.15 -20.50 11.28
CA ASP A 22 -10.37 -21.83 10.69
C ASP A 22 -9.28 -22.21 9.65
N VAL A 23 -8.24 -21.39 9.52
CA VAL A 23 -7.12 -21.61 8.57
C VAL A 23 -7.62 -21.84 7.13
N HIS A 24 -8.73 -21.14 6.77
CA HIS A 24 -9.31 -21.26 5.43
C HIS A 24 -8.40 -20.68 4.34
N TYR A 25 -7.66 -19.62 4.65
CA TYR A 25 -6.70 -18.99 3.76
C TYR A 25 -5.28 -19.32 4.17
N THR A 26 -4.43 -19.64 3.19
CA THR A 26 -3.02 -20.02 3.42
C THR A 26 -2.03 -19.08 2.76
N GLU A 27 -2.47 -18.28 1.75
CA GLU A 27 -1.59 -17.35 1.09
C GLU A 27 -1.29 -16.15 1.99
N THR A 28 -0.06 -16.08 2.49
CA THR A 28 0.42 -14.94 3.26
C THR A 28 0.88 -13.82 2.35
N LEU A 29 0.34 -12.62 2.59
CA LEU A 29 0.69 -11.40 1.88
C LEU A 29 1.71 -10.59 2.67
N THR A 30 2.45 -9.73 1.97
CA THR A 30 3.32 -8.72 2.55
C THR A 30 3.06 -7.37 1.89
N ASN A 31 3.38 -6.28 2.59
CA ASN A 31 3.27 -4.92 2.08
C ASN A 31 4.67 -4.34 1.86
N SER A 32 5.13 -4.34 0.61
CA SER A 32 6.39 -3.78 0.16
C SER A 32 6.24 -2.29 -0.15
N ALA A 33 7.24 -1.48 0.22
CA ALA A 33 7.28 -0.07 -0.14
C ALA A 33 7.46 0.16 -1.65
N GLU A 34 8.03 -0.81 -2.36
CA GLU A 34 8.34 -0.72 -3.79
C GLU A 34 7.29 -1.42 -4.66
N GLN A 35 6.83 -2.60 -4.25
CA GLN A 35 5.99 -3.48 -5.05
C GLN A 35 4.52 -3.50 -4.59
N GLY A 36 4.20 -2.79 -3.50
CA GLY A 36 2.85 -2.80 -2.93
C GLY A 36 2.51 -4.12 -2.23
N ILE A 37 1.26 -4.56 -2.35
CA ILE A 37 0.81 -5.82 -1.75
C ILE A 37 1.13 -6.97 -2.70
N ILE A 38 1.91 -7.93 -2.22
CA ILE A 38 2.35 -9.11 -2.97
C ILE A 38 2.34 -10.36 -2.09
N SER A 39 2.40 -11.53 -2.72
CA SER A 39 2.58 -12.79 -2.01
C SER A 39 3.93 -12.80 -1.29
N GLN A 40 3.95 -13.29 -0.05
CA GLN A 40 5.18 -13.39 0.72
C GLN A 40 6.17 -14.38 0.10
N VAL A 41 5.67 -15.44 -0.53
CA VAL A 41 6.48 -16.42 -1.25
C VAL A 41 7.18 -15.79 -2.44
N ASP A 42 6.45 -14.98 -3.22
CA ASP A 42 7.02 -14.29 -4.40
C ASP A 42 8.07 -13.23 -4.00
N PHE A 43 7.95 -12.66 -2.79
CA PHE A 43 8.86 -11.63 -2.32
C PHE A 43 10.17 -12.17 -1.73
N PHE A 44 10.11 -13.29 -1.01
CA PHE A 44 11.25 -13.82 -0.24
C PHE A 44 11.81 -15.14 -0.78
N ASP A 45 11.31 -15.65 -1.90
CA ASP A 45 11.58 -17.01 -2.42
C ASP A 45 11.41 -18.12 -1.36
N LYS A 46 10.70 -17.82 -0.27
CA LYS A 46 10.46 -18.71 0.88
C LYS A 46 9.13 -18.40 1.55
N GLU A 47 8.43 -19.42 2.02
CA GLU A 47 7.41 -19.24 3.06
C GLU A 47 8.09 -18.90 4.39
N ILE A 48 7.98 -17.63 4.82
CA ILE A 48 8.48 -17.18 6.13
C ILE A 48 7.41 -17.34 7.21
N SER A 49 6.13 -17.42 6.81
CA SER A 49 5.03 -17.64 7.73
C SER A 49 5.11 -19.06 8.27
N ASN A 50 5.20 -19.20 9.60
CA ASN A 50 5.05 -20.49 10.23
C ASN A 50 3.57 -20.91 10.11
N LYS A 51 3.31 -22.04 9.42
CA LYS A 51 1.95 -22.59 9.19
C LYS A 51 1.15 -22.77 10.48
N ASP A 52 1.84 -22.95 11.60
CA ASP A 52 1.22 -23.16 12.92
C ASP A 52 0.62 -21.88 13.54
N ASN A 53 0.92 -20.68 13.00
CA ASN A 53 0.51 -19.40 13.59
C ASN A 53 -0.39 -18.54 12.69
N ILE A 54 -0.79 -19.04 11.52
CA ILE A 54 -1.61 -18.25 10.57
C ILE A 54 -3.07 -18.10 10.99
N ASN A 55 -3.52 -18.84 11.99
CA ASN A 55 -4.85 -18.68 12.59
C ASN A 55 -5.06 -17.32 13.29
N GLY A 56 -3.95 -16.69 13.73
CA GLY A 56 -3.96 -15.35 14.31
C GLY A 56 -3.86 -14.21 13.30
N TYR A 57 -3.64 -14.51 12.00
CA TYR A 57 -3.48 -13.53 10.94
C TYR A 57 -4.82 -12.92 10.55
N TYR A 58 -4.81 -11.67 10.08
CA TYR A 58 -5.99 -11.00 9.55
C TYR A 58 -6.30 -11.48 8.14
N ILE A 59 -7.60 -11.67 7.84
CA ILE A 59 -8.07 -11.90 6.48
C ILE A 59 -8.09 -10.55 5.76
N VAL A 60 -7.47 -10.49 4.60
CA VAL A 60 -7.33 -9.30 3.77
C VAL A 60 -8.04 -9.55 2.46
N ASP A 61 -9.15 -8.85 2.25
CA ASP A 61 -9.90 -8.93 1.01
C ASP A 61 -9.33 -8.02 -0.08
N ASN A 62 -9.79 -8.25 -1.31
CA ASN A 62 -9.50 -7.33 -2.40
C ASN A 62 -9.98 -5.92 -2.05
N ASN A 63 -9.18 -4.90 -2.34
CA ASN A 63 -9.39 -3.50 -2.02
C ASN A 63 -9.21 -3.10 -0.55
N ASP A 64 -8.90 -3.98 0.37
CA ASP A 64 -8.45 -3.57 1.70
C ASP A 64 -7.11 -2.83 1.61
N PHE A 65 -6.93 -1.86 2.49
CA PHE A 65 -5.67 -1.12 2.65
C PHE A 65 -4.86 -1.69 3.80
N ILE A 66 -3.55 -1.70 3.63
CA ILE A 66 -2.63 -2.24 4.62
C ILE A 66 -1.53 -1.21 4.93
N TYR A 67 -1.40 -0.84 6.18
CA TYR A 67 -0.27 -0.07 6.68
C TYR A 67 0.81 -1.01 7.22
N ASN A 68 2.04 -0.86 6.72
CA ASN A 68 3.22 -1.52 7.25
C ASN A 68 4.00 -0.51 8.10
N PRO A 69 4.17 -0.72 9.41
CA PRO A 69 4.89 0.21 10.28
C PRO A 69 6.40 0.30 9.97
N ARG A 70 6.93 -0.61 9.17
CA ARG A 70 8.37 -0.63 8.85
C ARG A 70 8.74 0.51 7.92
N ILE A 71 9.71 1.32 8.37
CA ILE A 71 10.23 2.47 7.61
C ILE A 71 11.36 2.06 6.68
N SER A 72 11.49 2.79 5.59
CA SER A 72 12.59 2.64 4.63
C SER A 72 12.85 3.98 3.93
N THR A 73 13.87 4.04 3.10
CA THR A 73 14.14 5.23 2.27
C THR A 73 12.95 5.58 1.37
N LEU A 74 12.28 4.58 0.80
CA LEU A 74 11.11 4.76 -0.06
C LEU A 74 9.82 5.06 0.72
N ALA A 75 9.74 4.62 1.97
CA ALA A 75 8.57 4.82 2.84
C ALA A 75 9.02 5.28 4.24
N PRO A 76 9.31 6.59 4.41
CA PRO A 76 9.90 7.12 5.64
C PRO A 76 8.97 7.10 6.87
N VAL A 77 7.70 6.76 6.68
CA VAL A 77 6.72 6.54 7.76
C VAL A 77 6.03 5.17 7.64
N GLY A 78 6.59 4.28 6.83
CA GLY A 78 5.97 3.02 6.42
C GLY A 78 4.98 3.20 5.26
N PRO A 79 4.80 2.19 4.39
CA PRO A 79 3.88 2.28 3.26
C PRO A 79 2.44 1.96 3.65
N ILE A 80 1.48 2.61 2.98
CA ILE A 80 0.08 2.20 2.93
C ILE A 80 -0.24 1.83 1.49
N ASN A 81 -0.61 0.57 1.25
CA ASN A 81 -0.97 0.08 -0.08
C ASN A 81 -2.31 -0.64 -0.05
N ARG A 82 -3.01 -0.66 -1.19
CA ARG A 82 -4.28 -1.35 -1.41
C ARG A 82 -4.04 -2.75 -1.96
N ASN A 83 -4.76 -3.75 -1.50
CA ASN A 83 -4.76 -5.07 -2.10
C ASN A 83 -5.44 -5.03 -3.48
N LYS A 84 -4.66 -5.12 -4.56
CA LYS A 84 -5.10 -5.15 -5.96
C LYS A 84 -4.88 -6.51 -6.62
N LEU A 85 -4.68 -7.56 -5.82
CA LEU A 85 -4.39 -8.90 -6.33
C LEU A 85 -5.63 -9.63 -6.86
N ASN A 86 -6.82 -9.05 -6.71
CA ASN A 86 -8.12 -9.65 -7.05
C ASN A 86 -8.38 -11.00 -6.35
N ARG A 87 -7.79 -11.17 -5.18
CA ARG A 87 -7.96 -12.34 -4.32
C ARG A 87 -7.77 -12.01 -2.86
N THR A 88 -8.34 -12.83 -2.01
CA THR A 88 -8.20 -12.76 -0.55
C THR A 88 -6.93 -13.49 -0.12
N GLY A 89 -6.21 -12.93 0.84
CA GLY A 89 -5.06 -13.55 1.50
C GLY A 89 -5.06 -13.26 2.99
N ILE A 90 -3.96 -13.56 3.65
CA ILE A 90 -3.80 -13.29 5.08
C ILE A 90 -2.57 -12.42 5.35
N MET A 91 -2.65 -11.63 6.41
CA MET A 91 -1.61 -10.68 6.79
C MET A 91 -1.28 -10.79 8.28
N SER A 92 0.01 -10.74 8.61
CA SER A 92 0.49 -10.75 9.99
C SER A 92 -0.14 -9.61 10.82
N PRO A 93 -0.46 -9.83 12.11
CA PRO A 93 -0.97 -8.80 13.02
C PRO A 93 -0.03 -7.63 13.27
N LEU A 94 1.19 -7.68 12.76
CA LEU A 94 2.13 -6.55 12.77
C LEU A 94 1.70 -5.40 11.84
N TYR A 95 0.82 -5.67 10.90
CA TYR A 95 0.25 -4.69 9.98
C TYR A 95 -1.10 -4.20 10.46
N THR A 96 -1.44 -2.96 10.12
CA THR A 96 -2.80 -2.46 10.31
C THR A 96 -3.56 -2.61 9.01
N VAL A 97 -4.59 -3.46 9.02
CA VAL A 97 -5.48 -3.69 7.87
C VAL A 97 -6.75 -2.90 8.07
N PHE A 98 -7.20 -2.17 7.04
CA PHE A 98 -8.43 -1.39 7.10
C PHE A 98 -9.18 -1.40 5.77
N ARG A 99 -10.49 -1.30 5.87
CA ARG A 99 -11.44 -1.25 4.74
C ARG A 99 -12.04 0.12 4.65
N SER A 100 -12.00 0.73 3.46
CA SER A 100 -12.50 2.07 3.23
C SER A 100 -13.85 2.03 2.51
N SER A 101 -14.72 2.97 2.86
CA SER A 101 -16.04 3.17 2.29
C SER A 101 -16.36 4.66 2.21
N ASN A 102 -17.34 5.03 1.37
CA ASN A 102 -17.75 6.44 1.18
C ASN A 102 -16.62 7.36 0.66
N VAL A 103 -15.63 6.78 -0.01
CA VAL A 103 -14.51 7.47 -0.67
C VAL A 103 -14.12 6.67 -1.90
N ASP A 104 -13.64 7.33 -2.95
CA ASP A 104 -13.07 6.62 -4.09
C ASP A 104 -11.74 5.95 -3.71
N LEU A 105 -11.65 4.65 -3.94
CA LEU A 105 -10.48 3.87 -3.52
C LEU A 105 -9.24 4.16 -4.37
N GLY A 106 -9.42 4.56 -5.63
CA GLY A 106 -8.32 4.98 -6.49
C GLY A 106 -7.74 6.31 -6.02
N PHE A 107 -8.59 7.28 -5.68
CA PHE A 107 -8.18 8.53 -5.08
C PHE A 107 -7.43 8.30 -3.76
N LEU A 108 -7.99 7.47 -2.86
CA LEU A 108 -7.40 7.21 -1.55
C LEU A 108 -6.04 6.50 -1.68
N GLU A 109 -5.89 5.58 -2.63
CA GLU A 109 -4.61 4.94 -2.95
C GLU A 109 -3.55 5.99 -3.32
N TRP A 110 -3.88 6.93 -4.22
CA TRP A 110 -2.97 8.01 -4.61
C TRP A 110 -2.71 9.01 -3.48
N TYR A 111 -3.70 9.26 -2.62
CA TYR A 111 -3.48 10.07 -1.43
C TYR A 111 -2.38 9.45 -0.55
N PHE A 112 -2.39 8.14 -0.33
CA PHE A 112 -1.38 7.44 0.46
C PHE A 112 -0.02 7.30 -0.25
N GLN A 113 0.04 7.44 -1.57
CA GLN A 113 1.31 7.57 -2.30
C GLN A 113 1.93 8.97 -2.16
N SER A 114 1.17 9.96 -1.70
CA SER A 114 1.66 11.31 -1.40
C SER A 114 2.29 11.39 0.00
N SER A 115 2.96 12.50 0.28
CA SER A 115 3.54 12.77 1.60
C SER A 115 2.63 13.54 2.58
N HIS A 116 1.37 13.84 2.19
CA HIS A 116 0.48 14.70 2.98
C HIS A 116 0.19 14.15 4.39
N TRP A 117 0.13 12.84 4.56
CA TRP A 117 -0.12 12.16 5.82
C TRP A 117 1.15 11.88 6.64
N HIS A 118 2.34 12.03 6.04
CA HIS A 118 3.61 11.72 6.70
C HIS A 118 3.88 12.59 7.95
N ARG A 119 3.51 13.88 7.89
CA ARG A 119 3.68 14.78 9.04
C ARG A 119 2.88 14.30 10.24
N TYR A 120 1.65 13.85 10.01
CA TYR A 120 0.81 13.31 11.08
C TYR A 120 1.45 12.09 11.72
N MET A 121 1.93 11.14 10.91
CA MET A 121 2.60 9.94 11.39
C MET A 121 3.85 10.24 12.21
N LYS A 122 4.66 11.21 11.77
CA LYS A 122 5.89 11.62 12.49
C LYS A 122 5.59 12.30 13.82
N LEU A 123 4.49 13.03 13.94
CA LEU A 123 4.12 13.75 15.17
C LEU A 123 3.42 12.84 16.21
N ASN A 124 2.72 11.81 15.75
CA ASN A 124 1.86 10.98 16.61
C ASN A 124 2.37 9.53 16.75
N GLY A 125 3.33 9.13 15.92
CA GLY A 125 3.98 7.84 16.01
C GLY A 125 5.26 7.93 16.83
N ASP A 126 5.61 6.82 17.48
CA ASP A 126 6.86 6.66 18.23
C ASP A 126 7.77 5.71 17.45
N SER A 127 9.00 6.15 17.18
CA SER A 127 10.03 5.29 16.58
C SER A 127 10.66 4.31 17.57
N GLY A 128 10.42 4.52 18.88
CA GLY A 128 10.85 3.61 19.94
C GLY A 128 12.35 3.27 19.91
N VAL A 129 12.70 2.20 20.62
CA VAL A 129 14.09 1.66 20.65
C VAL A 129 14.49 1.04 19.29
N ARG A 130 13.52 0.62 18.48
CA ARG A 130 13.75 0.08 17.14
C ARG A 130 13.51 1.18 16.10
N ALA A 131 14.58 1.82 15.68
CA ALA A 131 14.56 2.90 14.68
C ALA A 131 14.04 2.50 13.26
N ASP A 132 13.65 1.22 13.07
CA ASP A 132 13.17 0.69 11.78
C ASP A 132 11.63 0.65 11.67
N ARG A 133 10.89 1.10 12.71
CA ARG A 133 9.41 1.07 12.73
C ARG A 133 8.83 2.27 13.43
N ILE A 134 7.61 2.63 13.02
CA ILE A 134 6.77 3.61 13.72
C ILE A 134 5.68 2.85 14.47
N ALA A 135 5.75 2.87 15.80
CA ALA A 135 4.67 2.41 16.66
C ALA A 135 3.60 3.51 16.74
N ILE A 136 2.39 3.22 16.36
CA ILE A 136 1.24 4.10 16.49
C ILE A 136 0.04 3.29 17.00
N LYS A 137 -0.70 3.84 17.96
CA LYS A 137 -1.92 3.20 18.44
C LYS A 137 -3.00 3.28 17.36
N ASP A 138 -3.81 2.23 17.23
CA ASP A 138 -4.91 2.20 16.25
C ASP A 138 -5.83 3.42 16.38
N SER A 139 -6.23 3.77 17.62
CA SER A 139 -7.06 4.96 17.85
C SER A 139 -6.44 6.23 17.28
N THR A 140 -5.14 6.41 17.46
CA THR A 140 -4.40 7.55 16.93
C THR A 140 -4.25 7.44 15.41
N PHE A 141 -3.98 6.26 14.87
CA PHE A 141 -3.87 6.05 13.42
C PHE A 141 -5.18 6.43 12.70
N PHE A 142 -6.32 6.03 13.23
CA PHE A 142 -7.63 6.32 12.63
C PHE A 142 -8.10 7.77 12.83
N GLU A 143 -7.48 8.56 13.72
CA GLU A 143 -7.68 10.01 13.83
C GLU A 143 -6.90 10.82 12.76
N MET A 144 -6.14 10.15 11.90
CA MET A 144 -5.36 10.80 10.84
C MET A 144 -6.26 11.65 9.94
N PRO A 145 -5.93 12.96 9.76
CA PRO A 145 -6.69 13.85 8.89
C PRO A 145 -6.43 13.56 7.42
N ILE A 146 -7.48 13.28 6.67
CA ILE A 146 -7.47 13.02 5.23
C ILE A 146 -8.19 14.19 4.53
N LYS A 147 -7.50 14.86 3.63
CA LYS A 147 -8.12 15.91 2.78
C LYS A 147 -8.68 15.27 1.52
N ILE A 148 -9.97 15.43 1.30
CA ILE A 148 -10.68 14.83 0.16
C ILE A 148 -11.59 15.85 -0.53
N PRO A 149 -11.81 15.76 -1.84
CA PRO A 149 -12.89 16.47 -2.51
C PRO A 149 -14.25 16.01 -1.96
N VAL A 150 -15.14 16.95 -1.73
CA VAL A 150 -16.51 16.64 -1.27
C VAL A 150 -17.28 15.85 -2.33
N ASN A 151 -17.02 16.14 -3.61
CA ASN A 151 -17.68 15.47 -4.72
C ASN A 151 -16.95 14.16 -5.09
N ILE A 152 -17.62 13.04 -4.93
CA ILE A 152 -17.09 11.70 -5.28
C ILE A 152 -16.66 11.60 -6.76
N LYS A 153 -17.34 12.29 -7.69
CA LYS A 153 -16.96 12.31 -9.10
C LYS A 153 -15.60 12.99 -9.32
N GLU A 154 -15.29 13.99 -8.52
CA GLU A 154 -13.97 14.64 -8.55
C GLU A 154 -12.90 13.69 -8.02
N GLN A 155 -13.17 12.95 -6.94
CA GLN A 155 -12.26 11.92 -6.43
C GLN A 155 -11.95 10.87 -7.50
N VAL A 156 -12.99 10.31 -8.16
CA VAL A 156 -12.84 9.35 -9.25
C VAL A 156 -11.99 9.92 -10.37
N LEU A 157 -12.28 11.14 -10.82
CA LEU A 157 -11.53 11.78 -11.91
C LEU A 157 -10.05 11.96 -11.56
N ILE A 158 -9.74 12.39 -10.34
CA ILE A 158 -8.36 12.53 -9.87
C ILE A 158 -7.66 11.16 -9.87
N GLY A 159 -8.30 10.14 -9.31
CA GLY A 159 -7.78 8.77 -9.27
C GLY A 159 -7.46 8.22 -10.66
N GLU A 160 -8.41 8.38 -11.61
CA GLU A 160 -8.24 7.93 -12.99
C GLU A 160 -7.13 8.68 -13.74
N ILE A 161 -7.02 9.99 -13.56
CA ILE A 161 -5.95 10.79 -14.19
C ILE A 161 -4.59 10.32 -13.69
N LEU A 162 -4.42 10.17 -12.38
CA LEU A 162 -3.16 9.74 -11.80
C LEU A 162 -2.79 8.30 -12.22
N GLU A 163 -3.77 7.40 -12.27
CA GLU A 163 -3.57 6.03 -12.77
C GLU A 163 -3.13 6.02 -14.24
N LYS A 164 -3.74 6.85 -15.11
CA LYS A 164 -3.32 6.99 -16.51
C LYS A 164 -1.88 7.49 -16.62
N PHE A 165 -1.50 8.50 -15.84
CA PHE A 165 -0.10 8.97 -15.83
C PHE A 165 0.86 7.87 -15.39
N ASN A 166 0.53 7.11 -14.36
CA ASN A 166 1.35 6.00 -13.90
C ASN A 166 1.51 4.92 -14.97
N GLN A 167 0.43 4.59 -15.69
CA GLN A 167 0.48 3.66 -16.82
C GLN A 167 1.38 4.17 -17.96
N TYR A 168 1.30 5.46 -18.32
CA TYR A 168 2.19 6.06 -19.31
C TYR A 168 3.65 6.03 -18.88
N ILE A 169 3.95 6.39 -17.64
CA ILE A 169 5.32 6.33 -17.09
C ILE A 169 5.85 4.90 -17.18
N THR A 170 5.08 3.92 -16.74
CA THR A 170 5.46 2.51 -16.77
C THR A 170 5.71 2.01 -18.21
N LEU A 171 4.83 2.38 -19.16
CA LEU A 171 4.99 2.02 -20.57
C LEU A 171 6.25 2.61 -21.17
N HIS A 172 6.51 3.90 -20.92
CA HIS A 172 7.70 4.56 -21.45
C HIS A 172 8.99 4.03 -20.80
N GLN A 173 8.96 3.67 -19.52
CA GLN A 173 10.10 3.04 -18.86
C GLN A 173 10.43 1.69 -19.51
N ARG A 174 9.45 0.83 -19.72
CA ARG A 174 9.64 -0.46 -20.42
C ARG A 174 10.21 -0.28 -21.84
N LYS A 175 9.70 0.71 -22.59
CA LYS A 175 10.22 1.03 -23.91
C LYS A 175 11.68 1.50 -23.86
N LEU A 176 12.01 2.35 -22.90
CA LEU A 176 13.39 2.82 -22.68
C LEU A 176 14.33 1.67 -22.36
N ASP A 177 13.94 0.76 -21.47
CA ASP A 177 14.76 -0.38 -21.08
C ASP A 177 14.95 -1.34 -22.26
N HIS A 178 13.92 -1.58 -23.07
CA HIS A 178 14.05 -2.37 -24.30
C HIS A 178 15.03 -1.73 -25.30
N LEU A 179 14.94 -0.41 -25.53
CA LEU A 179 15.87 0.30 -26.41
C LEU A 179 17.32 0.27 -25.90
N LYS A 180 17.52 0.35 -24.57
CA LYS A 180 18.86 0.18 -23.97
C LYS A 180 19.43 -1.21 -24.23
N LEU A 181 18.59 -2.27 -24.12
CA LEU A 181 19.03 -3.64 -24.43
C LEU A 181 19.36 -3.81 -25.92
N GLN A 182 18.54 -3.28 -26.82
CA GLN A 182 18.83 -3.30 -28.27
C GLN A 182 20.13 -2.56 -28.59
N LYS A 183 20.33 -1.36 -28.04
CA LYS A 183 21.59 -0.62 -28.20
C LYS A 183 22.80 -1.44 -27.74
N LYS A 184 22.70 -2.09 -26.57
CA LYS A 184 23.77 -2.94 -26.04
C LYS A 184 24.10 -4.10 -26.98
N ALA A 185 23.07 -4.79 -27.49
CA ALA A 185 23.24 -5.90 -28.42
C ALA A 185 23.89 -5.46 -29.74
N LEU A 186 23.46 -4.34 -30.34
CA LEU A 186 24.06 -3.79 -31.56
C LEU A 186 25.52 -3.40 -31.36
N LEU A 187 25.86 -2.76 -30.22
CA LEU A 187 27.26 -2.42 -29.93
C LEU A 187 28.14 -3.67 -29.84
N GLN A 188 27.65 -4.76 -29.25
CA GLN A 188 28.38 -6.02 -29.19
C GLN A 188 28.56 -6.67 -30.56
N GLN A 189 27.61 -6.52 -31.48
CA GLN A 189 27.69 -7.08 -32.83
C GLN A 189 28.59 -6.24 -33.78
N MET A 190 28.68 -4.92 -33.57
CA MET A 190 29.41 -4.02 -34.45
C MET A 190 30.90 -3.93 -34.14
N PHE A 191 31.32 -4.28 -32.94
CA PHE A 191 32.72 -4.16 -32.47
C PHE A 191 33.32 -5.50 -32.04
N VAL A 192 32.96 -6.58 -32.73
CA VAL A 192 33.60 -7.91 -32.60
C VAL A 192 34.89 -7.96 -33.35
#